data_37ef732f7b01bf201632cb6750773003
#
_entry.id   37ef732f7b01bf201632cb6750773003
#
_cell.length_a   1.000
_cell.length_b   1.000
_cell.length_c   1.000
_cell.angle_alpha   90.00
_cell.angle_beta   90.00
_cell.angle_gamma   90.00
#
_symmetry.space_group_name_H-M   'P 1'
#
loop_
_entity.id
_entity.type
_entity.pdbx_description
1 polymer ?
#
loop_
_entity_poly.entity_id
_entity_poly.type
_entity_poly.pdbx_seq_one_letter_code
_entity_poly.pdbx_strand_id
1 'polypeptide(L)'
;MKDLTQLALDAAVMHGASYADIRIILSTSQNISVKNGEVETLNNTESVGFGIRAIANGSWGFASSSILTKAEIKIVAKRSVEIAKASATLRKDSLRLAPEPVHEDIWTSPYMIDPFTVSLEEKLNLLFEIDKILRKDDKIKVAESSMNFWREHQWLATTEGTFIEQILLRSGAGDRKSVV
;
A
#
# COMPACT_ATOMS: atom_id res chain seq x y z
N MET A 1 -15.93 2.68 -0.02
CA MET A 1 -15.21 1.49 -0.48
C MET A 1 -16.02 0.21 -0.29
N LYS A 2 -16.85 0.09 0.76
CA LYS A 2 -17.64 -1.11 1.06
C LYS A 2 -18.44 -1.64 -0.16
N ASP A 3 -19.09 -0.75 -0.94
CA ASP A 3 -19.85 -1.16 -2.14
C ASP A 3 -18.97 -1.74 -3.26
N LEU A 4 -17.73 -1.23 -3.40
CA LEU A 4 -16.78 -1.74 -4.42
C LEU A 4 -16.20 -3.10 -4.04
N THR A 5 -15.90 -3.28 -2.76
CA THR A 5 -15.42 -4.57 -2.27
C THR A 5 -16.52 -5.63 -2.36
N GLN A 6 -17.77 -5.30 -1.98
CA GLN A 6 -18.89 -6.23 -2.12
C GLN A 6 -19.12 -6.61 -3.58
N LEU A 7 -19.09 -5.64 -4.51
CA LEU A 7 -19.23 -5.91 -5.94
C LEU A 7 -18.18 -6.91 -6.47
N ALA A 8 -16.94 -6.82 -5.96
CA ALA A 8 -15.86 -7.74 -6.34
C ALA A 8 -16.13 -9.16 -5.87
N LEU A 9 -16.56 -9.29 -4.60
CA LEU A 9 -16.88 -10.58 -4.00
C LEU A 9 -18.06 -11.25 -4.69
N ASP A 10 -19.13 -10.50 -4.93
CA ASP A 10 -20.32 -11.00 -5.64
C ASP A 10 -19.95 -11.47 -7.06
N ALA A 11 -19.14 -10.70 -7.76
CA ALA A 11 -18.67 -11.07 -9.10
C ALA A 11 -17.80 -12.34 -9.06
N ALA A 12 -16.91 -12.50 -8.09
CA ALA A 12 -16.11 -13.71 -7.96
C ALA A 12 -16.97 -14.95 -7.68
N VAL A 13 -17.92 -14.83 -6.75
CA VAL A 13 -18.87 -15.92 -6.43
C VAL A 13 -19.74 -16.29 -7.64
N MET A 14 -20.24 -15.28 -8.37
CA MET A 14 -21.03 -15.51 -9.61
C MET A 14 -20.23 -16.27 -10.66
N HIS A 15 -18.91 -16.11 -10.72
CA HIS A 15 -18.02 -16.84 -11.61
C HIS A 15 -17.56 -18.20 -11.04
N GLY A 16 -18.00 -18.60 -9.86
CA GLY A 16 -17.79 -19.92 -9.26
C GLY A 16 -16.61 -20.00 -8.29
N ALA A 17 -16.24 -18.89 -7.66
CA ALA A 17 -15.33 -18.91 -6.52
C ALA A 17 -16.04 -19.53 -5.30
N SER A 18 -15.36 -20.45 -4.61
CA SER A 18 -15.75 -20.96 -3.29
C SER A 18 -15.29 -20.04 -2.15
N TYR A 19 -14.28 -19.21 -2.39
CA TYR A 19 -13.76 -18.15 -1.54
C TYR A 19 -13.20 -17.04 -2.43
N ALA A 20 -13.35 -15.81 -2.01
CA ALA A 20 -12.65 -14.66 -2.58
C ALA A 20 -12.34 -13.62 -1.52
N ASP A 21 -11.25 -12.91 -1.72
CA ASP A 21 -10.94 -11.68 -1.02
C ASP A 21 -10.50 -10.59 -1.99
N ILE A 22 -10.78 -9.35 -1.64
CA ILE A 22 -10.30 -8.16 -2.33
C ILE A 22 -9.54 -7.27 -1.36
N ARG A 23 -8.42 -6.73 -1.83
CA ARG A 23 -7.72 -5.63 -1.16
C ARG A 23 -7.63 -4.44 -2.10
N ILE A 24 -8.12 -3.27 -1.63
CA ILE A 24 -7.96 -1.99 -2.30
C ILE A 24 -6.94 -1.19 -1.51
N ILE A 25 -5.99 -0.56 -2.20
CA ILE A 25 -4.91 0.21 -1.57
C ILE A 25 -4.81 1.57 -2.24
N LEU A 26 -4.86 2.63 -1.43
CA LEU A 26 -4.46 3.99 -1.78
C LEU A 26 -3.14 4.28 -1.07
N SER A 27 -2.11 4.62 -1.81
CA SER A 27 -0.79 4.92 -1.26
C SER A 27 -0.40 6.35 -1.60
N THR A 28 0.08 7.08 -0.60
CA THR A 28 0.66 8.42 -0.75
C THR A 28 2.05 8.40 -0.15
N SER A 29 3.04 8.88 -0.88
CA SER A 29 4.41 9.01 -0.38
C SER A 29 4.99 10.38 -0.68
N GLN A 30 5.83 10.86 0.23
CA GLN A 30 6.60 12.09 0.07
C GLN A 30 8.05 11.80 0.44
N ASN A 31 8.97 12.16 -0.47
CA ASN A 31 10.40 12.05 -0.27
C ASN A 31 11.03 13.44 -0.46
N ILE A 32 11.79 13.88 0.53
CA ILE A 32 12.47 15.18 0.53
C ILE A 32 13.92 14.94 0.91
N SER A 33 14.86 15.48 0.16
CA SER A 33 16.27 15.49 0.56
C SER A 33 16.95 16.82 0.26
N VAL A 34 17.89 17.18 1.11
CA VAL A 34 18.79 18.33 1.00
C VAL A 34 20.21 17.80 0.98
N LYS A 35 21.03 18.30 0.06
CA LYS A 35 22.43 17.95 -0.08
C LYS A 35 23.26 19.19 -0.29
N ASN A 36 24.28 19.37 0.55
CA ASN A 36 25.21 20.49 0.50
C ASN A 36 24.50 21.87 0.42
N GLY A 37 23.38 22.02 1.12
CA GLY A 37 22.61 23.28 1.17
C GLY A 37 21.62 23.49 0.03
N GLU A 38 21.41 22.50 -0.81
CA GLU A 38 20.46 22.57 -1.91
C GLU A 38 19.43 21.44 -1.82
N VAL A 39 18.21 21.68 -2.28
CA VAL A 39 17.19 20.62 -2.39
C VAL A 39 17.58 19.69 -3.52
N GLU A 40 17.85 18.43 -3.19
CA GLU A 40 18.21 17.38 -4.16
C GLU A 40 16.97 16.62 -4.66
N THR A 41 16.05 16.31 -3.74
CA THR A 41 14.84 15.57 -4.07
C THR A 41 13.63 16.21 -3.42
N LEU A 42 12.58 16.35 -4.20
CA LEU A 42 11.23 16.67 -3.76
C LEU A 42 10.25 15.87 -4.61
N ASN A 43 9.75 14.77 -4.07
CA ASN A 43 8.84 13.89 -4.79
C ASN A 43 7.60 13.56 -3.96
N ASN A 44 6.43 13.79 -4.55
CA ASN A 44 5.13 13.38 -4.03
C ASN A 44 4.51 12.41 -5.02
N THR A 45 4.14 11.22 -4.53
CA THR A 45 3.53 10.18 -5.37
C THR A 45 2.24 9.70 -4.74
N GLU A 46 1.22 9.59 -5.56
CA GLU A 46 -0.04 8.95 -5.20
C GLU A 46 -0.29 7.77 -6.14
N SER A 47 -0.76 6.68 -5.61
CA SER A 47 -1.13 5.51 -6.39
C SER A 47 -2.38 4.85 -5.81
N VAL A 48 -3.13 4.20 -6.70
CA VAL A 48 -4.28 3.39 -6.35
C VAL A 48 -4.17 2.05 -7.06
N GLY A 49 -4.57 1.00 -6.38
CA GLY A 49 -4.65 -0.33 -6.97
C GLY A 49 -5.55 -1.24 -6.16
N PHE A 50 -5.96 -2.33 -6.77
CA PHE A 50 -6.65 -3.40 -6.08
C PHE A 50 -6.24 -4.76 -6.61
N GLY A 51 -6.33 -5.77 -5.76
CA GLY A 51 -6.08 -7.15 -6.10
C GLY A 51 -7.20 -8.03 -5.56
N ILE A 52 -7.59 -9.02 -6.34
CA ILE A 52 -8.60 -10.01 -5.99
C ILE A 52 -7.97 -11.39 -6.04
N ARG A 53 -8.06 -12.12 -4.91
CA ARG A 53 -7.73 -13.54 -4.85
C ARG A 53 -9.03 -14.35 -4.84
N ALA A 54 -9.04 -15.45 -5.52
CA ALA A 54 -10.18 -16.36 -5.52
C ALA A 54 -9.73 -17.81 -5.41
N ILE A 55 -10.52 -18.63 -4.75
CA ILE A 55 -10.40 -20.09 -4.80
C ILE A 55 -11.53 -20.63 -5.66
N ALA A 56 -11.16 -21.38 -6.67
CA ALA A 56 -12.11 -22.16 -7.49
C ALA A 56 -11.51 -23.54 -7.80
N ASN A 57 -12.33 -24.59 -7.73
CA ASN A 57 -11.89 -25.97 -7.93
C ASN A 57 -10.69 -26.35 -7.04
N GLY A 58 -10.62 -25.80 -5.82
CA GLY A 58 -9.55 -26.08 -4.86
C GLY A 58 -8.20 -25.43 -5.16
N SER A 59 -8.09 -24.48 -6.07
CA SER A 59 -6.85 -23.76 -6.40
C SER A 59 -7.00 -22.24 -6.28
N TRP A 60 -5.89 -21.55 -6.01
CA TRP A 60 -5.82 -20.11 -6.00
C TRP A 60 -5.71 -19.52 -7.41
N GLY A 61 -6.37 -18.38 -7.61
CA GLY A 61 -6.11 -17.44 -8.67
C GLY A 61 -6.01 -16.01 -8.13
N PHE A 62 -5.22 -15.18 -8.79
CA PHE A 62 -5.03 -13.79 -8.45
C PHE A 62 -5.04 -12.93 -9.71
N ALA A 63 -5.71 -11.78 -9.62
CA ALA A 63 -5.63 -10.74 -10.63
C ALA A 63 -5.70 -9.36 -9.96
N SER A 64 -5.12 -8.35 -10.59
CA SER A 64 -5.05 -6.98 -10.07
C SER A 64 -5.18 -5.94 -11.17
N SER A 65 -5.55 -4.71 -10.78
CA SER A 65 -5.58 -3.54 -11.66
C SER A 65 -5.37 -2.26 -10.86
N SER A 66 -4.89 -1.22 -11.52
CA SER A 66 -4.84 0.15 -10.99
C SER A 66 -6.08 1.00 -11.37
N ILE A 67 -7.00 0.44 -12.16
CA ILE A 67 -8.21 1.15 -12.63
C ILE A 67 -9.37 0.83 -11.70
N LEU A 68 -9.59 1.68 -10.69
CA LEU A 68 -10.61 1.44 -9.66
C LEU A 68 -12.00 1.87 -10.15
N THR A 69 -12.59 1.11 -11.07
CA THR A 69 -13.95 1.27 -11.58
C THR A 69 -14.79 0.01 -11.37
N LYS A 70 -16.11 0.16 -11.26
CA LYS A 70 -17.03 -0.99 -11.15
C LYS A 70 -16.91 -1.98 -12.31
N ALA A 71 -16.64 -1.51 -13.52
CA ALA A 71 -16.47 -2.36 -14.69
C ALA A 71 -15.18 -3.18 -14.59
N GLU A 72 -14.06 -2.53 -14.28
CA GLU A 72 -12.77 -3.19 -14.14
C GLU A 72 -12.74 -4.20 -12.98
N ILE A 73 -13.36 -3.86 -11.85
CA ILE A 73 -13.48 -4.77 -10.70
C ILE A 73 -14.14 -6.09 -11.11
N LYS A 74 -15.22 -6.05 -11.90
CA LYS A 74 -15.89 -7.27 -12.41
C LYS A 74 -14.99 -8.08 -13.35
N ILE A 75 -14.23 -7.40 -14.22
CA ILE A 75 -13.28 -8.05 -15.14
C ILE A 75 -12.17 -8.76 -14.35
N VAL A 76 -11.60 -8.08 -13.38
CA VAL A 76 -10.52 -8.61 -12.52
C VAL A 76 -11.03 -9.78 -11.66
N ALA A 77 -12.23 -9.67 -11.08
CA ALA A 77 -12.84 -10.76 -10.33
C ALA A 77 -13.05 -12.01 -11.19
N LYS A 78 -13.61 -11.85 -12.39
CA LYS A 78 -13.74 -12.95 -13.35
C LYS A 78 -12.38 -13.58 -13.67
N ARG A 79 -11.37 -12.75 -14.00
CA ARG A 79 -10.02 -13.20 -14.35
C ARG A 79 -9.36 -13.98 -13.21
N SER A 80 -9.48 -13.53 -11.96
CA SER A 80 -8.94 -14.24 -10.80
C SER A 80 -9.52 -15.65 -10.67
N VAL A 81 -10.83 -15.80 -10.89
CA VAL A 81 -11.51 -17.10 -10.87
C VAL A 81 -11.10 -17.99 -12.05
N GLU A 82 -10.94 -17.43 -13.25
CA GLU A 82 -10.47 -18.17 -14.43
C GLU A 82 -9.05 -18.72 -14.21
N ILE A 83 -8.15 -17.91 -13.64
CA ILE A 83 -6.81 -18.34 -13.26
C ILE A 83 -6.86 -19.47 -12.22
N ALA A 84 -7.73 -19.34 -11.21
CA ALA A 84 -7.91 -20.40 -10.21
C ALA A 84 -8.34 -21.72 -10.84
N LYS A 85 -9.33 -21.69 -11.74
CA LYS A 85 -9.82 -22.88 -12.47
C LYS A 85 -8.74 -23.50 -13.35
N ALA A 86 -7.96 -22.67 -14.06
CA ALA A 86 -6.86 -23.14 -14.88
C ALA A 86 -5.75 -23.80 -14.02
N SER A 87 -5.40 -23.18 -12.89
CA SER A 87 -4.41 -23.72 -11.97
C SER A 87 -4.84 -25.06 -11.34
N ALA A 88 -6.15 -25.27 -11.16
CA ALA A 88 -6.68 -26.49 -10.59
C ALA A 88 -6.41 -27.72 -11.46
N THR A 89 -6.24 -27.56 -12.77
CA THR A 89 -5.97 -28.69 -13.71
C THR A 89 -4.60 -29.34 -13.48
N LEU A 90 -3.67 -28.62 -12.86
CA LEU A 90 -2.30 -29.08 -12.62
C LEU A 90 -2.07 -29.56 -11.17
N ARG A 91 -3.10 -29.50 -10.33
CA ARG A 91 -2.96 -29.71 -8.89
C ARG A 91 -3.35 -31.13 -8.48
N LYS A 92 -2.62 -31.70 -7.53
CA LYS A 92 -2.91 -33.03 -6.96
C LYS A 92 -3.83 -32.98 -5.73
N ASP A 93 -3.69 -31.93 -4.90
CA ASP A 93 -4.43 -31.82 -3.64
C ASP A 93 -5.30 -30.55 -3.62
N SER A 94 -6.51 -30.64 -3.08
CA SER A 94 -7.42 -29.50 -2.91
C SER A 94 -6.98 -28.60 -1.76
N LEU A 95 -7.01 -27.30 -1.97
CA LEU A 95 -6.72 -26.30 -0.93
C LEU A 95 -7.87 -26.22 0.08
N ARG A 96 -7.53 -26.14 1.35
CA ARG A 96 -8.45 -25.82 2.43
C ARG A 96 -7.92 -24.61 3.19
N LEU A 97 -8.77 -23.62 3.43
CA LEU A 97 -8.46 -22.51 4.32
C LEU A 97 -8.62 -22.95 5.77
N ALA A 98 -7.77 -22.42 6.63
CA ALA A 98 -8.03 -22.48 8.07
C ALA A 98 -9.28 -21.65 8.39
N PRO A 99 -10.12 -22.09 9.33
CA PRO A 99 -11.25 -21.27 9.79
C PRO A 99 -10.71 -20.02 10.49
N GLU A 100 -11.19 -18.87 10.07
CA GLU A 100 -10.85 -17.58 10.68
C GLU A 100 -12.15 -16.90 11.16
N PRO A 101 -12.12 -16.21 12.31
CA PRO A 101 -13.28 -15.44 12.77
C PRO A 101 -13.53 -14.27 11.82
N VAL A 102 -14.80 -13.88 11.73
CA VAL A 102 -15.20 -12.68 10.98
C VAL A 102 -14.79 -11.43 11.76
N HIS A 103 -14.12 -10.51 11.09
CA HIS A 103 -13.71 -9.23 11.66
C HIS A 103 -14.33 -8.08 10.89
N GLU A 104 -14.92 -7.13 11.60
CA GLU A 104 -15.33 -5.84 11.05
C GLU A 104 -14.72 -4.74 11.93
N ASP A 105 -13.68 -4.08 11.44
CA ASP A 105 -12.91 -3.12 12.23
C ASP A 105 -12.25 -2.04 11.37
N ILE A 106 -11.91 -0.92 12.03
CA ILE A 106 -11.15 0.19 11.46
C ILE A 106 -9.95 0.43 12.36
N TRP A 107 -8.77 0.34 11.79
CA TRP A 107 -7.53 0.53 12.53
C TRP A 107 -6.66 1.61 11.89
N THR A 108 -6.09 2.47 12.71
CA THR A 108 -5.12 3.49 12.29
C THR A 108 -3.86 3.35 13.12
N SER A 109 -2.68 3.34 12.47
CA SER A 109 -1.42 3.35 13.19
C SER A 109 -1.33 4.59 14.11
N PRO A 110 -0.88 4.44 15.37
CA PRO A 110 -0.77 5.57 16.28
C PRO A 110 0.26 6.58 15.77
N TYR A 111 -0.05 7.87 15.82
CA TYR A 111 0.86 8.97 15.54
C TYR A 111 0.52 10.18 16.40
N MET A 112 1.52 11.03 16.68
CA MET A 112 1.31 12.30 17.39
C MET A 112 0.96 13.43 16.42
N ILE A 113 1.66 13.47 15.27
CA ILE A 113 1.47 14.47 14.21
C ILE A 113 1.42 13.74 12.89
N ASP A 114 0.40 14.04 12.08
CA ASP A 114 0.34 13.56 10.71
C ASP A 114 1.34 14.34 9.84
N PRO A 115 2.40 13.70 9.32
CA PRO A 115 3.41 14.40 8.55
C PRO A 115 2.89 15.01 7.25
N PHE A 116 1.77 14.53 6.72
CA PHE A 116 1.15 15.12 5.53
C PHE A 116 0.41 16.43 5.81
N THR A 117 0.18 16.80 7.08
CA THR A 117 -0.38 18.09 7.48
C THR A 117 0.70 19.13 7.79
N VAL A 118 1.95 18.70 7.95
CA VAL A 118 3.11 19.60 8.15
C VAL A 118 3.50 20.22 6.82
N SER A 119 3.72 21.53 6.80
CA SER A 119 4.08 22.26 5.59
C SER A 119 5.42 21.80 5.00
N LEU A 120 5.55 21.90 3.68
CA LEU A 120 6.82 21.61 3.00
C LEU A 120 7.93 22.55 3.48
N GLU A 121 7.60 23.82 3.72
CA GLU A 121 8.54 24.83 4.22
C GLU A 121 9.13 24.41 5.56
N GLU A 122 8.30 23.99 6.51
CA GLU A 122 8.77 23.53 7.83
C GLU A 122 9.70 22.32 7.74
N LYS A 123 9.37 21.36 6.88
CA LYS A 123 10.21 20.18 6.62
C LYS A 123 11.55 20.56 5.99
N LEU A 124 11.54 21.43 4.99
CA LEU A 124 12.75 21.90 4.33
C LEU A 124 13.63 22.73 5.30
N ASN A 125 13.04 23.61 6.10
CA ASN A 125 13.77 24.39 7.08
C ASN A 125 14.53 23.49 8.06
N LEU A 126 13.88 22.43 8.56
CA LEU A 126 14.55 21.45 9.43
C LEU A 126 15.72 20.75 8.73
N LEU A 127 15.53 20.31 7.46
CA LEU A 127 16.61 19.68 6.70
C LEU A 127 17.78 20.63 6.41
N PHE A 128 17.50 21.90 6.11
CA PHE A 128 18.54 22.93 5.93
C PHE A 128 19.30 23.22 7.22
N GLU A 129 18.63 23.24 8.37
CA GLU A 129 19.29 23.38 9.67
C GLU A 129 20.23 22.21 9.96
N ILE A 130 19.78 20.98 9.69
CA ILE A 130 20.61 19.77 9.83
C ILE A 130 21.83 19.86 8.90
N ASP A 131 21.63 20.18 7.63
CA ASP A 131 22.71 20.33 6.65
C ASP A 131 23.74 21.37 7.09
N LYS A 132 23.28 22.53 7.58
CA LYS A 132 24.15 23.58 8.12
C LYS A 132 24.96 23.10 9.34
N ILE A 133 24.38 22.28 10.22
CA ILE A 133 25.08 21.70 11.35
C ILE A 133 26.13 20.70 10.89
N LEU A 134 25.79 19.83 9.96
CA LEU A 134 26.70 18.82 9.41
C LEU A 134 27.93 19.46 8.74
N ARG A 135 27.73 20.55 8.00
CA ARG A 135 28.81 21.27 7.27
C ARG A 135 29.60 22.27 8.10
N LYS A 136 29.46 22.30 9.43
CA LYS A 136 30.30 23.14 10.30
C LYS A 136 31.77 22.76 10.29
N ASP A 137 32.10 21.49 10.04
CA ASP A 137 33.47 21.02 9.92
C ASP A 137 33.88 21.04 8.45
N ASP A 138 34.92 21.81 8.11
CA ASP A 138 35.44 21.97 6.74
C ASP A 138 35.94 20.65 6.12
N LYS A 139 36.16 19.63 6.92
CA LYS A 139 36.48 18.28 6.45
C LYS A 139 35.28 17.58 5.82
N ILE A 140 34.06 17.96 6.14
CA ILE A 140 32.86 17.41 5.56
C ILE A 140 32.67 17.99 4.15
N LYS A 141 32.79 17.13 3.13
CA LYS A 141 32.63 17.53 1.73
C LYS A 141 31.24 17.21 1.17
N VAL A 142 30.60 16.20 1.73
CA VAL A 142 29.21 15.87 1.39
C VAL A 142 28.40 15.74 2.68
N ALA A 143 27.34 16.50 2.77
CA ALA A 143 26.31 16.38 3.77
C ALA A 143 24.97 16.16 3.05
N GLU A 144 24.19 15.20 3.49
CA GLU A 144 22.87 14.91 2.95
C GLU A 144 21.94 14.58 4.09
N SER A 145 20.75 15.17 4.08
CA SER A 145 19.68 14.88 5.02
C SER A 145 18.38 14.60 4.25
N SER A 146 17.57 13.70 4.75
CA SER A 146 16.34 13.29 4.07
C SER A 146 15.21 12.97 5.03
N MET A 147 13.99 13.14 4.54
CA MET A 147 12.75 12.71 5.17
C MET A 147 11.92 11.91 4.17
N ASN A 148 11.32 10.83 4.66
CA ASN A 148 10.45 9.98 3.87
C ASN A 148 9.16 9.76 4.67
N PHE A 149 8.03 10.01 4.02
CA PHE A 149 6.71 9.82 4.60
C PHE A 149 5.90 8.91 3.68
N TRP A 150 5.15 8.01 4.29
CA TRP A 150 4.34 7.07 3.56
C TRP A 150 3.03 6.82 4.31
N ARG A 151 1.91 6.95 3.60
CA ARG A 151 0.57 6.61 4.07
C ARG A 151 -0.02 5.56 3.14
N GLU A 152 -0.55 4.51 3.73
CA GLU A 152 -1.35 3.53 3.01
C GLU A 152 -2.73 3.45 3.65
N HIS A 153 -3.76 3.64 2.85
CA HIS A 153 -5.14 3.43 3.24
C HIS A 153 -5.63 2.20 2.49
N GLN A 154 -5.91 1.13 3.21
CA GLN A 154 -6.32 -0.13 2.63
C GLN A 154 -7.66 -0.62 3.16
N TRP A 155 -8.39 -1.32 2.30
CA TRP A 155 -9.62 -2.02 2.61
C TRP A 155 -9.46 -3.48 2.20
N LEU A 156 -9.75 -4.39 3.13
CA LEU A 156 -9.82 -5.82 2.92
C LEU A 156 -11.25 -6.28 3.11
N ALA A 157 -11.78 -7.04 2.18
CA ALA A 157 -13.04 -7.74 2.35
C ALA A 157 -12.94 -9.18 1.86
N THR A 158 -13.68 -10.09 2.50
CA THR A 158 -13.71 -11.52 2.17
C THR A 158 -15.14 -12.02 2.01
N THR A 159 -15.30 -13.11 1.25
CA THR A 159 -16.61 -13.81 1.13
C THR A 159 -17.07 -14.45 2.43
N GLU A 160 -16.19 -14.57 3.44
CA GLU A 160 -16.55 -15.06 4.78
C GLU A 160 -17.12 -13.96 5.68
N GLY A 161 -17.24 -12.72 5.20
CA GLY A 161 -17.88 -11.61 5.89
C GLY A 161 -16.92 -10.64 6.57
N THR A 162 -15.61 -10.86 6.52
CA THR A 162 -14.63 -9.93 7.07
C THR A 162 -14.58 -8.66 6.24
N PHE A 163 -14.56 -7.49 6.93
CA PHE A 163 -14.29 -6.18 6.34
C PHE A 163 -13.39 -5.37 7.26
N ILE A 164 -12.19 -5.07 6.82
CA ILE A 164 -11.19 -4.34 7.60
C ILE A 164 -10.73 -3.12 6.81
N GLU A 165 -10.75 -1.96 7.46
CA GLU A 165 -10.17 -0.73 6.98
C GLU A 165 -8.93 -0.39 7.80
N GLN A 166 -7.80 -0.12 7.13
CA GLN A 166 -6.55 0.22 7.81
C GLN A 166 -5.92 1.47 7.23
N ILE A 167 -5.45 2.36 8.10
CA ILE A 167 -4.64 3.52 7.76
C ILE A 167 -3.27 3.32 8.39
N LEU A 168 -2.29 3.05 7.56
CA LEU A 168 -0.89 2.86 7.95
C LEU A 168 -0.13 4.14 7.64
N LEU A 169 0.51 4.72 8.66
CA LEU A 169 1.34 5.90 8.52
C LEU A 169 2.75 5.56 8.96
N ARG A 170 3.73 5.88 8.14
CA ARG A 170 5.15 5.68 8.42
C ARG A 170 5.92 6.95 8.10
N SER A 171 6.91 7.26 8.93
CA SER A 171 7.87 8.33 8.71
C SER A 171 9.27 7.83 9.00
N GLY A 172 10.21 8.35 8.25
CA GLY A 172 11.63 8.12 8.46
C GLY A 172 12.40 9.39 8.17
N ALA A 173 13.49 9.59 8.89
CA ALA A 173 14.44 10.66 8.62
C ALA A 173 15.85 10.12 8.83
N GLY A 174 16.80 10.70 8.13
CA GLY A 174 18.20 10.32 8.26
C GLY A 174 19.12 11.36 7.67
N ASP A 175 20.37 11.31 8.12
CA ASP A 175 21.44 12.12 7.57
C ASP A 175 22.69 11.25 7.31
N ARG A 176 23.50 11.71 6.39
CA ARG A 176 24.82 11.15 6.14
C ARG A 176 25.80 12.25 5.80
N LYS A 177 27.07 12.01 6.15
CA LYS A 177 28.18 12.89 5.80
C LYS A 177 29.39 12.07 5.38
N SER A 178 30.18 12.63 4.48
CA SER A 178 31.48 12.03 4.12
C SER A 178 32.59 13.04 4.24
N VAL A 179 33.73 12.54 4.69
CA VAL A 179 35.03 13.22 4.68
C VAL A 179 35.85 12.68 3.51
N VAL A 180 36.61 13.50 2.88
CA VAL A 180 37.60 13.13 1.87
C VAL A 180 38.96 13.19 2.50
#